data_5b2ac895e0b859d08a5f046dcb126b7c
#
_entry.id   5b2ac895e0b859d08a5f046dcb126b7c
#
_cell.length_a   1.000
_cell.length_b   1.000
_cell.length_c   1.000
_cell.angle_alpha   90.00
_cell.angle_beta   90.00
_cell.angle_gamma   90.00
#
_symmetry.space_group_name_H-M   'P 1'
#
loop_
_entity.id
_entity.type
_entity.pdbx_description
1 polymer ?
#
loop_
_entity_poly.entity_id
_entity_poly.type
_entity_poly.pdbx_seq_one_letter_code
_entity_poly.pdbx_strand_id
1 'polypeptide(L)'
;MVHGRISRLSVRDVRFPTSLGGHGSDAMIGPEKGVVHLATAAILNALWDLWAKQEGKPLWKLLVNMDPQMLLSCIDFRYITDVLTEEEAYEILQKGQVGKKEREEQMLTHGYPAYTTSCAWLGYSDSTLKQLCAAALKDGWTRFKVKVGADLQDDIRRCHLIRDMIGPEKTLMMDANQRWDVPEAVEWMSKLAEFKPLWIEEPTSPDDILGHATISKALAPLGIGVATGEQCHNRVIFKQLLQVNAVQFLQIDSCRLGSVNENLSVLLMAKKFGIPVCPHAGGVGLCELVQHLIIFDYISVSASLQNRMCEYVDHLHEHFKYPVKIKHASYLPPKDAGYSTEMKESSIKKYQYPDGEVWKKLLTAQEN
;
A
#
# COMPACT_ATOMS: atom_id res chain seq x y z
N MET A 1 0.57 10.07 28.42
CA MET A 1 -0.67 9.25 28.32
C MET A 1 -1.79 10.18 27.88
N VAL A 2 -2.40 9.88 26.76
CA VAL A 2 -3.54 10.65 26.27
C VAL A 2 -4.77 10.28 27.08
N HIS A 3 -5.29 11.22 27.85
CA HIS A 3 -6.55 11.06 28.56
C HIS A 3 -7.69 11.59 27.69
N GLY A 4 -8.14 10.77 26.74
CA GLY A 4 -9.33 11.06 25.93
C GLY A 4 -10.44 10.07 26.25
N ARG A 5 -11.69 10.56 26.33
CA ARG A 5 -12.88 9.72 26.46
C ARG A 5 -13.59 9.71 25.10
N ILE A 6 -13.72 8.52 24.49
CA ILE A 6 -14.59 8.34 23.32
C ILE A 6 -16.03 8.55 23.79
N SER A 7 -16.67 9.62 23.35
CA SER A 7 -18.04 9.98 23.78
C SER A 7 -19.13 9.28 22.96
N ARG A 8 -18.81 8.79 21.77
CA ARG A 8 -19.75 8.06 20.91
C ARG A 8 -19.02 7.19 19.90
N LEU A 9 -19.33 5.91 19.91
CA LEU A 9 -19.09 4.97 18.83
C LEU A 9 -20.45 4.36 18.45
N SER A 10 -20.85 4.42 17.19
CA SER A 10 -22.11 3.83 16.74
C SER A 10 -21.81 2.55 15.97
N VAL A 11 -21.98 1.42 16.63
CA VAL A 11 -21.89 0.08 16.03
C VAL A 11 -23.23 -0.62 16.28
N ARG A 12 -23.78 -1.27 15.26
CA ARG A 12 -24.92 -2.17 15.44
C ARG A 12 -24.40 -3.59 15.63
N ASP A 13 -24.56 -4.12 16.84
CA ASP A 13 -24.26 -5.50 17.16
C ASP A 13 -25.52 -6.35 16.89
N VAL A 14 -25.45 -7.27 15.94
CA VAL A 14 -26.54 -8.22 15.63
C VAL A 14 -26.04 -9.61 16.00
N ARG A 15 -26.58 -10.18 17.07
CA ARG A 15 -26.18 -11.49 17.59
C ARG A 15 -27.26 -12.52 17.35
N PHE A 16 -26.87 -13.66 16.79
CA PHE A 16 -27.73 -14.84 16.73
C PHE A 16 -27.31 -15.78 17.86
N PRO A 17 -28.24 -16.16 18.79
CA PRO A 17 -27.90 -17.04 19.90
C PRO A 17 -27.70 -18.48 19.40
N THR A 18 -26.49 -18.83 19.02
CA THR A 18 -26.13 -20.17 18.52
C THR A 18 -25.80 -21.16 19.65
N SER A 19 -25.71 -20.71 20.91
CA SER A 19 -25.25 -21.48 22.05
C SER A 19 -26.27 -21.62 23.20
N LEU A 20 -27.56 -21.39 22.97
CA LEU A 20 -28.60 -21.55 23.98
C LEU A 20 -28.68 -22.97 24.59
N GLY A 21 -28.00 -23.95 24.00
CA GLY A 21 -27.91 -25.32 24.50
C GLY A 21 -26.56 -25.71 25.13
N GLY A 22 -25.65 -24.78 25.39
CA GLY A 22 -24.33 -25.04 25.99
C GLY A 22 -23.32 -25.73 25.07
N HIS A 23 -23.56 -25.78 23.77
CA HIS A 23 -22.71 -26.43 22.76
C HIS A 23 -22.23 -25.49 21.64
N GLY A 24 -22.26 -24.18 21.86
CA GLY A 24 -21.71 -23.22 20.91
C GLY A 24 -20.22 -23.01 21.14
N SER A 25 -19.41 -22.96 20.08
CA SER A 25 -18.06 -22.43 20.17
C SER A 25 -18.15 -20.97 20.62
N ASP A 26 -17.45 -20.63 21.69
CA ASP A 26 -17.25 -19.24 22.07
C ASP A 26 -16.73 -18.47 20.86
N ALA A 27 -17.43 -17.42 20.54
CA ALA A 27 -17.27 -16.53 19.43
C ALA A 27 -15.83 -16.43 18.88
N MET A 28 -15.43 -17.35 18.05
CA MET A 28 -14.37 -17.07 17.11
C MET A 28 -14.96 -16.13 16.07
N ILE A 29 -14.52 -14.87 16.12
CA ILE A 29 -14.90 -13.85 15.10
C ILE A 29 -14.42 -14.27 13.71
N GLY A 30 -13.79 -15.43 13.59
CA GLY A 30 -13.23 -15.98 12.37
C GLY A 30 -11.77 -15.58 12.16
N PRO A 31 -11.14 -16.09 11.10
CA PRO A 31 -9.76 -15.74 10.77
C PRO A 31 -9.62 -14.25 10.42
N GLU A 32 -8.43 -13.70 10.65
CA GLU A 32 -8.07 -12.31 10.38
C GLU A 32 -8.00 -12.04 8.87
N LYS A 33 -9.15 -12.06 8.21
CA LYS A 33 -9.34 -11.79 6.78
C LYS A 33 -10.78 -11.39 6.48
N GLY A 34 -11.00 -10.90 5.24
CA GLY A 34 -12.33 -10.56 4.76
C GLY A 34 -12.94 -9.34 5.43
N VAL A 35 -14.27 -9.22 5.32
CA VAL A 35 -15.03 -8.02 5.71
C VAL A 35 -14.86 -7.64 7.18
N VAL A 36 -14.82 -8.63 8.07
CA VAL A 36 -14.66 -8.37 9.52
C VAL A 36 -13.30 -7.75 9.81
N HIS A 37 -12.25 -8.27 9.20
CA HIS A 37 -10.90 -7.74 9.36
C HIS A 37 -10.77 -6.31 8.80
N LEU A 38 -11.34 -6.06 7.63
CA LEU A 38 -11.40 -4.73 7.02
C LEU A 38 -12.18 -3.72 7.87
N ALA A 39 -13.32 -4.13 8.43
CA ALA A 39 -14.12 -3.28 9.31
C ALA A 39 -13.36 -2.94 10.61
N THR A 40 -12.67 -3.92 11.20
CA THR A 40 -11.81 -3.71 12.37
C THR A 40 -10.66 -2.74 12.04
N ALA A 41 -10.02 -2.90 10.88
CA ALA A 41 -8.96 -2.01 10.42
C ALA A 41 -9.45 -0.57 10.26
N ALA A 42 -10.64 -0.36 9.73
CA ALA A 42 -11.23 0.98 9.57
C ALA A 42 -11.43 1.67 10.94
N ILE A 43 -11.93 0.94 11.95
CA ILE A 43 -12.08 1.47 13.30
C ILE A 43 -10.72 1.80 13.92
N LEU A 44 -9.74 0.91 13.80
CA LEU A 44 -8.39 1.14 14.31
C LEU A 44 -7.71 2.32 13.61
N ASN A 45 -7.86 2.47 12.30
CA ASN A 45 -7.35 3.62 11.57
C ASN A 45 -7.99 4.94 12.07
N ALA A 46 -9.29 4.93 12.39
CA ALA A 46 -9.96 6.09 12.98
C ALA A 46 -9.42 6.42 14.40
N LEU A 47 -9.08 5.40 15.19
CA LEU A 47 -8.45 5.60 16.51
C LEU A 47 -7.03 6.17 16.38
N TRP A 48 -6.23 5.72 15.40
CA TRP A 48 -4.92 6.30 15.11
C TRP A 48 -5.03 7.75 14.66
N ASP A 49 -6.01 8.07 13.82
CA ASP A 49 -6.28 9.47 13.41
C ASP A 49 -6.63 10.34 14.61
N LEU A 50 -7.53 9.86 15.48
CA LEU A 50 -7.92 10.54 16.70
C LEU A 50 -6.72 10.77 17.63
N TRP A 51 -5.91 9.76 17.87
CA TRP A 51 -4.73 9.87 18.73
C TRP A 51 -3.74 10.89 18.16
N ALA A 52 -3.41 10.80 16.88
CA ALA A 52 -2.53 11.75 16.23
C ALA A 52 -3.04 13.20 16.33
N LYS A 53 -4.34 13.40 16.15
CA LYS A 53 -5.01 14.71 16.33
C LYS A 53 -4.94 15.22 17.77
N GLN A 54 -5.13 14.37 18.76
CA GLN A 54 -5.01 14.73 20.18
C GLN A 54 -3.58 15.14 20.55
N GLU A 55 -2.59 14.47 19.96
CA GLU A 55 -1.18 14.82 20.14
C GLU A 55 -0.73 16.05 19.30
N GLY A 56 -1.61 16.58 18.44
CA GLY A 56 -1.29 17.68 17.55
C GLY A 56 -0.22 17.34 16.50
N LYS A 57 -0.11 16.07 16.11
CA LYS A 57 0.94 15.56 15.21
C LYS A 57 0.35 14.82 14.02
N PRO A 58 0.96 14.88 12.81
CA PRO A 58 0.67 13.91 11.78
C PRO A 58 1.06 12.51 12.25
N LEU A 59 0.36 11.48 11.79
CA LEU A 59 0.56 10.11 12.28
C LEU A 59 2.01 9.63 12.12
N TRP A 60 2.67 9.94 11.00
CA TRP A 60 4.08 9.56 10.83
C TRP A 60 4.96 10.10 11.98
N LYS A 61 4.72 11.35 12.41
CA LYS A 61 5.49 11.99 13.48
C LYS A 61 5.14 11.43 14.85
N LEU A 62 3.88 11.06 15.06
CA LEU A 62 3.45 10.34 16.26
C LEU A 62 4.23 9.03 16.39
N LEU A 63 4.23 8.20 15.33
CA LEU A 63 4.94 6.92 15.30
C LEU A 63 6.46 7.10 15.46
N VAL A 64 7.06 8.07 14.77
CA VAL A 64 8.50 8.38 14.90
C VAL A 64 8.86 8.77 16.32
N ASN A 65 7.99 9.47 17.06
CA ASN A 65 8.24 9.91 18.43
C ASN A 65 8.00 8.83 19.49
N MET A 66 7.34 7.73 19.15
CA MET A 66 7.17 6.61 20.08
C MET A 66 8.51 5.93 20.34
N ASP A 67 8.71 5.51 21.58
CA ASP A 67 9.82 4.62 21.91
C ASP A 67 9.56 3.21 21.36
N PRO A 68 10.63 2.41 21.15
CA PRO A 68 10.50 1.05 20.61
C PRO A 68 9.52 0.16 21.36
N GLN A 69 9.49 0.23 22.69
CA GLN A 69 8.61 -0.62 23.50
C GLN A 69 7.13 -0.28 23.29
N MET A 70 6.82 1.01 23.16
CA MET A 70 5.46 1.46 22.86
C MET A 70 5.03 1.02 21.45
N LEU A 71 5.91 1.09 20.45
CA LEU A 71 5.61 0.58 19.10
C LEU A 71 5.33 -0.92 19.12
N LEU A 72 6.13 -1.71 19.87
CA LEU A 72 5.92 -3.16 20.00
C LEU A 72 4.58 -3.49 20.67
N SER A 73 4.16 -2.72 21.67
CA SER A 73 2.88 -2.93 22.33
C SER A 73 1.67 -2.73 21.41
N CYS A 74 1.87 -2.10 20.25
CA CYS A 74 0.84 -1.96 19.21
C CYS A 74 0.76 -3.15 18.26
N ILE A 75 1.66 -4.12 18.34
CA ILE A 75 1.79 -5.23 17.39
C ILE A 75 1.26 -6.52 18.02
N ASP A 76 0.45 -7.26 17.27
CA ASP A 76 0.11 -8.63 17.60
C ASP A 76 1.10 -9.60 16.93
N PHE A 77 1.97 -10.21 17.72
CA PHE A 77 2.99 -11.14 17.25
C PHE A 77 2.48 -12.57 17.01
N ARG A 78 1.20 -12.86 17.31
CA ARG A 78 0.64 -14.18 17.00
C ARG A 78 0.84 -14.53 15.54
N TYR A 79 1.21 -15.77 15.31
CA TYR A 79 1.43 -16.37 13.97
C TYR A 79 2.66 -15.90 13.22
N ILE A 80 3.49 -15.02 13.80
CA ILE A 80 4.73 -14.52 13.15
C ILE A 80 6.00 -14.73 14.00
N THR A 81 5.88 -15.26 15.23
CA THR A 81 7.01 -15.42 16.14
C THR A 81 8.08 -16.41 15.64
N ASP A 82 7.72 -17.28 14.70
CA ASP A 82 8.66 -18.18 14.00
C ASP A 82 9.57 -17.45 13.00
N VAL A 83 9.23 -16.23 12.59
CA VAL A 83 10.03 -15.41 11.67
C VAL A 83 10.47 -14.07 12.25
N LEU A 84 9.77 -13.55 13.27
CA LEU A 84 10.09 -12.30 13.93
C LEU A 84 9.64 -12.37 15.39
N THR A 85 10.58 -12.45 16.33
CA THR A 85 10.27 -12.36 17.76
C THR A 85 10.14 -10.89 18.21
N GLU A 86 9.56 -10.67 19.40
CA GLU A 86 9.47 -9.33 20.00
C GLU A 86 10.86 -8.72 20.24
N GLU A 87 11.82 -9.55 20.68
CA GLU A 87 13.20 -9.13 20.93
C GLU A 87 13.90 -8.68 19.63
N GLU A 88 13.76 -9.45 18.55
CA GLU A 88 14.32 -9.08 17.24
C GLU A 88 13.67 -7.79 16.70
N ALA A 89 12.37 -7.64 16.86
CA ALA A 89 11.64 -6.44 16.47
C ALA A 89 12.10 -5.23 17.29
N TYR A 90 12.32 -5.41 18.59
CA TYR A 90 12.91 -4.39 19.47
C TYR A 90 14.30 -3.96 19.00
N GLU A 91 15.18 -4.93 18.69
CA GLU A 91 16.52 -4.63 18.18
C GLU A 91 16.49 -3.83 16.87
N ILE A 92 15.58 -4.18 15.94
CA ILE A 92 15.42 -3.44 14.68
C ILE A 92 15.05 -1.98 14.98
N LEU A 93 14.07 -1.75 15.85
CA LEU A 93 13.63 -0.40 16.23
C LEU A 93 14.70 0.37 17.01
N GLN A 94 15.48 -0.29 17.86
CA GLN A 94 16.61 0.31 18.56
C GLN A 94 17.72 0.75 17.60
N LYS A 95 18.08 -0.11 16.65
CA LYS A 95 19.04 0.25 15.58
C LYS A 95 18.52 1.43 14.75
N GLY A 96 17.21 1.50 14.53
CA GLY A 96 16.54 2.62 13.87
C GLY A 96 16.62 3.97 14.59
N GLN A 97 17.01 4.02 15.88
CA GLN A 97 17.21 5.30 16.59
C GLN A 97 18.47 6.03 16.13
N VAL A 98 19.49 5.28 15.66
CA VAL A 98 20.75 5.89 15.17
C VAL A 98 20.48 6.62 13.85
N GLY A 99 20.88 7.89 13.75
CA GLY A 99 20.67 8.70 12.54
C GLY A 99 19.21 9.09 12.24
N LYS A 100 18.33 8.95 13.23
CA LYS A 100 16.87 9.19 13.07
C LYS A 100 16.55 10.65 12.75
N LYS A 101 17.25 11.59 13.38
CA LYS A 101 17.06 13.03 13.16
C LYS A 101 17.46 13.43 11.74
N GLU A 102 18.57 12.94 11.28
CA GLU A 102 19.09 13.17 9.93
C GLU A 102 18.14 12.63 8.85
N ARG A 103 17.57 11.44 9.07
CA ARG A 103 16.58 10.87 8.16
C ARG A 103 15.27 11.65 8.18
N GLU A 104 14.83 12.13 9.34
CA GLU A 104 13.66 13.01 9.44
C GLU A 104 13.90 14.31 8.66
N GLU A 105 15.04 14.96 8.83
CA GLU A 105 15.40 16.17 8.10
C GLU A 105 15.48 15.92 6.59
N GLN A 106 16.00 14.78 6.17
CA GLN A 106 16.02 14.37 4.77
C GLN A 106 14.60 14.24 4.20
N MET A 107 13.67 13.62 4.95
CA MET A 107 12.26 13.51 4.50
C MET A 107 11.60 14.88 4.41
N LEU A 108 11.81 15.75 5.39
CA LEU A 108 11.23 17.10 5.38
C LEU A 108 11.77 17.96 4.22
N THR A 109 13.00 17.71 3.79
CA THR A 109 13.67 18.49 2.74
C THR A 109 13.38 17.93 1.33
N HIS A 110 13.47 16.61 1.16
CA HIS A 110 13.44 15.96 -0.16
C HIS A 110 12.18 15.12 -0.41
N GLY A 111 11.44 14.75 0.64
CA GLY A 111 10.31 13.84 0.55
C GLY A 111 10.72 12.38 0.33
N TYR A 112 9.72 11.50 0.19
CA TYR A 112 9.90 10.07 -0.07
C TYR A 112 9.68 9.76 -1.55
N PRO A 113 10.56 8.97 -2.21
CA PRO A 113 10.45 8.68 -3.64
C PRO A 113 9.13 8.05 -4.04
N ALA A 114 8.56 8.49 -5.17
CA ALA A 114 7.32 7.97 -5.72
C ALA A 114 7.52 7.40 -7.13
N TYR A 115 6.58 6.57 -7.58
CA TYR A 115 6.40 6.19 -8.97
C TYR A 115 4.97 6.49 -9.42
N THR A 116 4.78 6.78 -10.72
CA THR A 116 3.45 7.02 -11.28
C THR A 116 2.91 5.78 -11.97
N THR A 117 1.63 5.48 -11.74
CA THR A 117 0.88 4.46 -12.47
C THR A 117 -0.17 5.05 -13.41
N SER A 118 -0.40 6.37 -13.36
CA SER A 118 -1.48 7.03 -14.08
C SER A 118 -1.29 7.14 -15.59
N CYS A 119 -0.06 6.92 -16.10
CA CYS A 119 0.25 7.18 -17.51
C CYS A 119 -0.16 6.06 -18.46
N ALA A 120 -0.31 4.82 -17.98
CA ALA A 120 -0.33 3.65 -18.84
C ALA A 120 -1.30 2.55 -18.40
N TRP A 121 -2.55 2.93 -18.11
CA TRP A 121 -3.61 1.97 -17.83
C TRP A 121 -4.08 1.27 -19.11
N LEU A 122 -4.64 0.07 -18.94
CA LEU A 122 -5.28 -0.66 -20.03
C LEU A 122 -6.46 0.16 -20.60
N GLY A 123 -6.63 0.09 -21.92
CA GLY A 123 -7.70 0.81 -22.61
C GLY A 123 -7.40 2.26 -22.99
N TYR A 124 -6.27 2.82 -22.58
CA TYR A 124 -5.85 4.14 -23.06
C TYR A 124 -5.47 4.10 -24.53
N SER A 125 -5.89 5.14 -25.28
CA SER A 125 -5.40 5.35 -26.66
C SER A 125 -3.92 5.74 -26.64
N ASP A 126 -3.22 5.51 -27.74
CA ASP A 126 -1.82 5.92 -27.89
C ASP A 126 -1.62 7.42 -27.68
N SER A 127 -2.59 8.24 -28.13
CA SER A 127 -2.57 9.68 -27.90
C SER A 127 -2.66 10.04 -26.42
N THR A 128 -3.56 9.41 -25.69
CA THR A 128 -3.71 9.60 -24.23
C THR A 128 -2.45 9.17 -23.50
N LEU A 129 -1.91 7.98 -23.82
CA LEU A 129 -0.68 7.46 -23.23
C LEU A 129 0.49 8.42 -23.47
N LYS A 130 0.69 8.88 -24.70
CA LYS A 130 1.75 9.84 -25.05
C LYS A 130 1.60 11.16 -24.30
N GLN A 131 0.39 11.69 -24.22
CA GLN A 131 0.11 12.94 -23.51
C GLN A 131 0.43 12.81 -22.01
N LEU A 132 -0.05 11.75 -21.36
CA LEU A 132 0.17 11.52 -19.92
C LEU A 132 1.65 11.26 -19.60
N CYS A 133 2.34 10.45 -20.41
CA CYS A 133 3.78 10.23 -20.25
C CYS A 133 4.59 11.53 -20.44
N ALA A 134 4.24 12.34 -21.44
CA ALA A 134 4.93 13.62 -21.66
C ALA A 134 4.73 14.59 -20.49
N ALA A 135 3.50 14.67 -19.95
CA ALA A 135 3.20 15.47 -18.76
C ALA A 135 4.00 14.98 -17.54
N ALA A 136 4.00 13.68 -17.28
CA ALA A 136 4.77 13.10 -16.18
C ALA A 136 6.29 13.36 -16.31
N LEU A 137 6.85 13.23 -17.53
CA LEU A 137 8.25 13.54 -17.77
C LEU A 137 8.58 15.01 -17.48
N LYS A 138 7.70 15.93 -17.89
CA LYS A 138 7.82 17.37 -17.63
C LYS A 138 7.80 17.67 -16.13
N ASP A 139 6.99 16.93 -15.35
CA ASP A 139 6.87 17.06 -13.90
C ASP A 139 8.02 16.36 -13.15
N GLY A 140 8.98 15.76 -13.87
CA GLY A 140 10.18 15.18 -13.30
C GLY A 140 10.04 13.72 -12.85
N TRP A 141 9.00 13.00 -13.29
CA TRP A 141 8.86 11.58 -12.98
C TRP A 141 9.96 10.75 -13.65
N THR A 142 10.53 9.82 -12.89
CA THR A 142 11.62 8.94 -13.34
C THR A 142 11.27 7.45 -13.20
N ARG A 143 10.11 7.14 -12.64
CA ARG A 143 9.65 5.77 -12.37
C ARG A 143 8.21 5.65 -12.85
N PHE A 144 7.96 4.67 -13.69
CA PHE A 144 6.68 4.49 -14.39
C PHE A 144 6.20 3.05 -14.26
N LYS A 145 4.91 2.85 -13.99
CA LYS A 145 4.27 1.54 -13.98
C LYS A 145 3.25 1.45 -15.11
N VAL A 146 3.26 0.33 -15.85
CA VAL A 146 2.34 0.02 -16.94
C VAL A 146 1.49 -1.19 -16.59
N LYS A 147 0.19 -1.11 -16.88
CA LYS A 147 -0.71 -2.26 -16.77
C LYS A 147 -0.56 -3.15 -17.98
N VAL A 148 -0.44 -4.47 -17.75
CA VAL A 148 -0.25 -5.51 -18.77
C VAL A 148 -1.19 -6.69 -18.54
N GLY A 149 -1.24 -7.64 -19.46
CA GLY A 149 -1.91 -8.93 -19.26
C GLY A 149 -3.24 -9.09 -20.00
N ALA A 150 -3.65 -8.12 -20.82
CA ALA A 150 -4.87 -8.26 -21.61
C ALA A 150 -4.63 -8.90 -22.99
N ASP A 151 -3.60 -8.44 -23.69
CA ASP A 151 -3.15 -8.93 -24.99
C ASP A 151 -1.64 -8.73 -25.13
N LEU A 152 -0.91 -9.81 -25.37
CA LEU A 152 0.57 -9.78 -25.38
C LEU A 152 1.12 -8.88 -26.48
N GLN A 153 0.52 -8.90 -27.68
CA GLN A 153 1.03 -8.08 -28.79
C GLN A 153 0.77 -6.59 -28.54
N ASP A 154 -0.39 -6.27 -27.96
CA ASP A 154 -0.69 -4.90 -27.54
C ASP A 154 0.21 -4.45 -26.38
N ASP A 155 0.48 -5.32 -25.43
CA ASP A 155 1.40 -5.03 -24.32
C ASP A 155 2.83 -4.75 -24.82
N ILE A 156 3.35 -5.57 -25.75
CA ILE A 156 4.63 -5.33 -26.41
C ILE A 156 4.64 -3.97 -27.10
N ARG A 157 3.62 -3.68 -27.91
CA ARG A 157 3.46 -2.42 -28.64
C ARG A 157 3.43 -1.21 -27.69
N ARG A 158 2.64 -1.30 -26.61
CA ARG A 158 2.51 -0.24 -25.59
C ARG A 158 3.80 -0.05 -24.81
N CYS A 159 4.48 -1.13 -24.47
CA CYS A 159 5.78 -1.08 -23.79
C CYS A 159 6.87 -0.44 -24.70
N HIS A 160 6.90 -0.72 -26.01
CA HIS A 160 7.75 0.01 -26.95
C HIS A 160 7.45 1.51 -26.91
N LEU A 161 6.18 1.88 -27.06
CA LEU A 161 5.77 3.28 -27.04
C LEU A 161 6.22 4.01 -25.77
N ILE A 162 6.03 3.39 -24.61
CA ILE A 162 6.42 3.96 -23.33
C ILE A 162 7.93 4.04 -23.21
N ARG A 163 8.65 2.97 -23.56
CA ARG A 163 10.10 2.92 -23.44
C ARG A 163 10.78 3.94 -24.37
N ASP A 164 10.23 4.14 -25.57
CA ASP A 164 10.71 5.18 -26.50
C ASP A 164 10.56 6.60 -25.92
N MET A 165 9.48 6.83 -25.16
CA MET A 165 9.24 8.13 -24.54
C MET A 165 10.08 8.37 -23.29
N ILE A 166 10.16 7.38 -22.41
CA ILE A 166 10.84 7.54 -21.11
C ILE A 166 12.36 7.34 -21.22
N GLY A 167 12.83 6.69 -22.29
CA GLY A 167 14.24 6.32 -22.46
C GLY A 167 14.68 5.12 -21.62
N PRO A 168 15.88 4.57 -21.85
CA PRO A 168 16.36 3.37 -21.18
C PRO A 168 16.71 3.56 -19.70
N GLU A 169 17.01 4.80 -19.28
CA GLU A 169 17.52 5.11 -17.94
C GLU A 169 16.43 5.21 -16.89
N LYS A 170 15.18 5.42 -17.29
CA LYS A 170 14.08 5.51 -16.32
C LYS A 170 13.53 4.15 -15.97
N THR A 171 13.14 4.01 -14.72
CA THR A 171 12.59 2.75 -14.20
C THR A 171 11.21 2.48 -14.80
N LEU A 172 11.02 1.28 -15.32
CA LEU A 172 9.72 0.77 -15.75
C LEU A 172 9.34 -0.41 -14.85
N MET A 173 8.10 -0.45 -14.40
CA MET A 173 7.48 -1.56 -13.71
C MET A 173 6.25 -2.01 -14.48
N MET A 174 5.86 -3.26 -14.29
CA MET A 174 4.68 -3.85 -14.92
C MET A 174 3.75 -4.42 -13.86
N ASP A 175 2.44 -4.40 -14.15
CA ASP A 175 1.41 -4.86 -13.23
C ASP A 175 0.34 -5.61 -14.03
N ALA A 176 0.15 -6.89 -13.71
CA ALA A 176 -0.82 -7.76 -14.38
C ALA A 176 -2.16 -7.86 -13.64
N ASN A 177 -2.28 -7.31 -12.45
CA ASN A 177 -3.51 -7.36 -11.65
C ASN A 177 -4.12 -8.78 -11.59
N GLN A 178 -3.30 -9.76 -11.22
CA GLN A 178 -3.71 -11.16 -10.95
C GLN A 178 -4.22 -11.92 -12.20
N ARG A 179 -3.75 -11.53 -13.39
CA ARG A 179 -4.35 -11.97 -14.65
C ARG A 179 -4.02 -13.41 -15.02
N TRP A 180 -2.84 -13.90 -14.66
CA TRP A 180 -2.26 -15.10 -15.27
C TRP A 180 -2.20 -16.30 -14.33
N ASP A 181 -2.20 -17.49 -14.93
CA ASP A 181 -1.65 -18.69 -14.29
C ASP A 181 -0.11 -18.65 -14.29
N VAL A 182 0.52 -19.46 -13.44
CA VAL A 182 1.98 -19.45 -13.24
C VAL A 182 2.77 -19.65 -14.55
N PRO A 183 2.46 -20.64 -15.42
CA PRO A 183 3.17 -20.80 -16.69
C PRO A 183 2.99 -19.62 -17.64
N GLU A 184 1.78 -19.08 -17.71
CA GLU A 184 1.45 -17.92 -18.54
C GLU A 184 2.20 -16.68 -18.08
N ALA A 185 2.29 -16.43 -16.78
CA ALA A 185 3.06 -15.31 -16.22
C ALA A 185 4.53 -15.38 -16.64
N VAL A 186 5.16 -16.55 -16.57
CA VAL A 186 6.54 -16.75 -16.98
C VAL A 186 6.72 -16.54 -18.47
N GLU A 187 5.84 -17.08 -19.30
CA GLU A 187 5.90 -16.92 -20.76
C GLU A 187 5.75 -15.45 -21.16
N TRP A 188 4.71 -14.79 -20.62
CA TRP A 188 4.42 -13.38 -20.91
C TRP A 188 5.59 -12.47 -20.54
N MET A 189 6.09 -12.60 -19.31
CA MET A 189 7.19 -11.78 -18.85
C MET A 189 8.51 -12.08 -19.56
N SER A 190 8.72 -13.31 -20.06
CA SER A 190 9.87 -13.62 -20.92
C SER A 190 9.84 -12.82 -22.25
N LYS A 191 8.66 -12.58 -22.81
CA LYS A 191 8.49 -11.74 -24.00
C LYS A 191 8.65 -10.24 -23.72
N LEU A 192 8.30 -9.81 -22.51
CA LEU A 192 8.41 -8.41 -22.08
C LEU A 192 9.79 -8.08 -21.46
N ALA A 193 10.68 -9.06 -21.32
CA ALA A 193 11.99 -8.87 -20.69
C ALA A 193 12.89 -7.87 -21.42
N GLU A 194 12.72 -7.69 -22.74
CA GLU A 194 13.48 -6.73 -23.53
C GLU A 194 13.30 -5.29 -23.04
N PHE A 195 12.14 -4.96 -22.41
CA PHE A 195 11.85 -3.65 -21.84
C PHE A 195 12.50 -3.42 -20.48
N LYS A 196 13.20 -4.42 -19.92
CA LYS A 196 13.91 -4.37 -18.63
C LYS A 196 13.03 -3.84 -17.50
N PRO A 197 11.87 -4.46 -17.23
CA PRO A 197 11.05 -4.05 -16.09
C PRO A 197 11.77 -4.39 -14.80
N LEU A 198 11.65 -3.47 -13.80
CA LEU A 198 12.20 -3.70 -12.46
C LEU A 198 11.46 -4.84 -11.76
N TRP A 199 10.12 -4.87 -11.92
CA TRP A 199 9.28 -5.96 -11.39
C TRP A 199 8.06 -6.22 -12.29
N ILE A 200 7.50 -7.40 -12.09
CA ILE A 200 6.10 -7.71 -12.38
C ILE A 200 5.31 -7.73 -11.07
N GLU A 201 4.24 -6.96 -11.00
CA GLU A 201 3.33 -6.84 -9.88
C GLU A 201 2.12 -7.74 -10.09
N GLU A 202 1.71 -8.44 -9.02
CA GLU A 202 0.56 -9.33 -9.01
C GLU A 202 0.42 -10.23 -10.26
N PRO A 203 1.44 -11.02 -10.61
CA PRO A 203 1.37 -11.84 -11.83
C PRO A 203 0.26 -12.90 -11.78
N THR A 204 -0.06 -13.41 -10.59
CA THR A 204 -1.06 -14.46 -10.36
C THR A 204 -1.89 -14.17 -9.11
N SER A 205 -2.76 -15.10 -8.71
CA SER A 205 -3.61 -14.97 -7.52
C SER A 205 -2.82 -14.56 -6.27
N PRO A 206 -3.29 -13.57 -5.50
CA PRO A 206 -2.61 -13.15 -4.25
C PRO A 206 -2.56 -14.26 -3.20
N ASP A 207 -3.42 -15.28 -3.30
CA ASP A 207 -3.45 -16.42 -2.40
C ASP A 207 -2.47 -17.54 -2.81
N ASP A 208 -1.89 -17.47 -4.03
CA ASP A 208 -0.92 -18.44 -4.52
C ASP A 208 0.52 -18.05 -4.21
N ILE A 209 0.92 -18.28 -2.95
CA ILE A 209 2.26 -17.95 -2.45
C ILE A 209 3.33 -18.78 -3.17
N LEU A 210 3.07 -20.06 -3.40
CA LEU A 210 4.01 -20.96 -4.08
C LEU A 210 4.11 -20.63 -5.57
N GLY A 211 3.01 -20.21 -6.19
CA GLY A 211 3.01 -19.71 -7.57
C GLY A 211 3.88 -18.46 -7.71
N HIS A 212 3.76 -17.49 -6.81
CA HIS A 212 4.65 -16.31 -6.79
C HIS A 212 6.12 -16.72 -6.65
N ALA A 213 6.45 -17.68 -5.76
CA ALA A 213 7.82 -18.18 -5.61
C ALA A 213 8.34 -18.85 -6.89
N THR A 214 7.48 -19.59 -7.58
CA THR A 214 7.83 -20.26 -8.85
C THR A 214 8.10 -19.22 -9.94
N ILE A 215 7.25 -18.22 -10.08
CA ILE A 215 7.42 -17.11 -11.03
C ILE A 215 8.70 -16.33 -10.70
N SER A 216 8.90 -15.97 -9.43
CA SER A 216 10.10 -15.26 -8.97
C SER A 216 11.38 -15.98 -9.35
N LYS A 217 11.45 -17.30 -9.10
CA LYS A 217 12.59 -18.13 -9.47
C LYS A 217 12.82 -18.17 -10.98
N ALA A 218 11.75 -18.27 -11.77
CA ALA A 218 11.83 -18.35 -13.23
C ALA A 218 12.28 -17.01 -13.86
N LEU A 219 11.87 -15.88 -13.28
CA LEU A 219 12.18 -14.54 -13.81
C LEU A 219 13.53 -13.99 -13.31
N ALA A 220 14.10 -14.55 -12.25
CA ALA A 220 15.39 -14.10 -11.70
C ALA A 220 16.53 -14.04 -12.73
N PRO A 221 16.71 -15.05 -13.64
CA PRO A 221 17.73 -14.97 -14.68
C PRO A 221 17.53 -13.82 -15.68
N LEU A 222 16.31 -13.32 -15.80
CA LEU A 222 15.96 -12.18 -16.66
C LEU A 222 16.16 -10.82 -15.95
N GLY A 223 16.55 -10.84 -14.68
CA GLY A 223 16.69 -9.64 -13.86
C GLY A 223 15.36 -8.96 -13.48
N ILE A 224 14.25 -9.69 -13.56
CA ILE A 224 12.92 -9.18 -13.25
C ILE A 224 12.50 -9.65 -11.86
N GLY A 225 12.21 -8.71 -10.95
CA GLY A 225 11.66 -9.00 -9.62
C GLY A 225 10.17 -9.27 -9.67
N VAL A 226 9.65 -9.84 -8.58
CA VAL A 226 8.21 -9.97 -8.33
C VAL A 226 7.82 -9.02 -7.20
N ALA A 227 6.73 -8.29 -7.40
CA ALA A 227 6.10 -7.44 -6.40
C ALA A 227 4.67 -7.93 -6.14
N THR A 228 4.27 -8.02 -4.87
CA THR A 228 2.87 -8.29 -4.50
C THR A 228 2.60 -7.89 -3.06
N GLY A 229 1.31 -7.81 -2.71
CA GLY A 229 0.87 -7.58 -1.34
C GLY A 229 -0.36 -6.70 -1.21
N GLU A 230 -0.77 -5.96 -2.24
CA GLU A 230 -1.93 -5.06 -2.16
C GLU A 230 -3.24 -5.79 -1.83
N GLN A 231 -3.37 -7.05 -2.22
CA GLN A 231 -4.51 -7.91 -1.95
C GLN A 231 -4.27 -8.91 -0.80
N CYS A 232 -3.09 -8.90 -0.18
CA CYS A 232 -2.79 -9.78 0.93
C CYS A 232 -3.63 -9.42 2.16
N HIS A 233 -4.28 -10.44 2.73
CA HIS A 233 -5.28 -10.25 3.78
C HIS A 233 -4.71 -9.88 5.14
N ASN A 234 -3.52 -10.41 5.48
CA ASN A 234 -2.95 -10.29 6.81
C ASN A 234 -1.44 -10.58 6.82
N ARG A 235 -0.82 -10.35 7.98
CA ARG A 235 0.62 -10.56 8.21
C ARG A 235 1.12 -11.97 7.94
N VAL A 236 0.25 -12.99 8.03
CA VAL A 236 0.66 -14.40 7.79
C VAL A 236 0.97 -14.64 6.32
N ILE A 237 0.20 -14.05 5.39
CA ILE A 237 0.49 -14.13 3.96
C ILE A 237 1.84 -13.47 3.66
N PHE A 238 2.08 -12.28 4.20
CA PHE A 238 3.38 -11.60 4.05
C PHE A 238 4.55 -12.43 4.61
N LYS A 239 4.36 -13.02 5.79
CA LYS A 239 5.34 -13.96 6.36
C LYS A 239 5.70 -15.08 5.37
N GLN A 240 4.70 -15.74 4.81
CA GLN A 240 4.91 -16.87 3.91
C GLN A 240 5.57 -16.43 2.59
N LEU A 241 5.18 -15.31 2.01
CA LEU A 241 5.85 -14.74 0.83
C LEU A 241 7.35 -14.50 1.08
N LEU A 242 7.70 -13.98 2.24
CA LEU A 242 9.08 -13.74 2.64
C LEU A 242 9.85 -15.05 2.88
N GLN A 243 9.24 -16.03 3.57
CA GLN A 243 9.87 -17.33 3.88
C GLN A 243 10.26 -18.12 2.63
N VAL A 244 9.44 -18.06 1.58
CA VAL A 244 9.69 -18.82 0.33
C VAL A 244 10.39 -18.00 -0.75
N ASN A 245 10.87 -16.79 -0.42
CA ASN A 245 11.52 -15.86 -1.36
C ASN A 245 10.65 -15.56 -2.60
N ALA A 246 9.36 -15.42 -2.39
CA ALA A 246 8.40 -15.19 -3.48
C ALA A 246 8.49 -13.78 -4.07
N VAL A 247 9.04 -12.81 -3.34
CA VAL A 247 9.03 -11.40 -3.70
C VAL A 247 10.40 -10.74 -3.54
N GLN A 248 10.72 -9.80 -4.41
CA GLN A 248 11.85 -8.88 -4.30
C GLN A 248 11.40 -7.48 -3.87
N PHE A 249 10.10 -7.20 -3.95
CA PHE A 249 9.47 -5.96 -3.51
C PHE A 249 8.16 -6.30 -2.81
N LEU A 250 7.99 -5.81 -1.60
CA LEU A 250 6.79 -6.07 -0.80
C LEU A 250 5.84 -4.87 -0.86
N GLN A 251 4.56 -5.11 -1.09
CA GLN A 251 3.56 -4.04 -1.24
C GLN A 251 2.51 -4.13 -0.15
N ILE A 252 2.62 -3.29 0.87
CA ILE A 252 1.55 -3.13 1.85
C ILE A 252 0.42 -2.29 1.27
N ASP A 253 -0.79 -2.47 1.81
CA ASP A 253 -1.94 -1.61 1.57
C ASP A 253 -2.54 -1.15 2.90
N SER A 254 -2.66 0.17 3.08
CA SER A 254 -3.08 0.77 4.35
C SER A 254 -4.55 0.50 4.72
N CYS A 255 -5.36 0.03 3.78
CA CYS A 255 -6.78 -0.28 3.98
C CYS A 255 -7.07 -1.77 4.06
N ARG A 256 -6.21 -2.63 3.49
CA ARG A 256 -6.45 -4.07 3.44
C ARG A 256 -5.87 -4.82 4.64
N LEU A 257 -4.79 -4.33 5.19
CA LEU A 257 -4.22 -4.85 6.44
C LEU A 257 -4.96 -4.32 7.67
N GLY A 258 -4.74 -4.98 8.81
CA GLY A 258 -5.30 -4.67 10.11
C GLY A 258 -4.81 -3.35 10.71
N SER A 259 -4.96 -2.25 9.95
CA SER A 259 -4.57 -0.90 10.38
C SER A 259 -3.04 -0.72 10.50
N VAL A 260 -2.61 0.39 11.09
CA VAL A 260 -1.22 0.69 11.43
C VAL A 260 -0.56 -0.47 12.18
N ASN A 261 -1.28 -1.09 13.11
CA ASN A 261 -0.80 -2.19 13.93
C ASN A 261 -0.22 -3.34 13.10
N GLU A 262 -0.98 -3.83 12.13
CA GLU A 262 -0.53 -4.95 11.30
C GLU A 262 0.50 -4.50 10.25
N ASN A 263 0.37 -3.27 9.72
CA ASN A 263 1.40 -2.70 8.85
C ASN A 263 2.78 -2.63 9.54
N LEU A 264 2.83 -2.26 10.83
CA LEU A 264 4.08 -2.25 11.60
C LEU A 264 4.76 -3.62 11.62
N SER A 265 4.00 -4.70 11.83
CA SER A 265 4.54 -6.06 11.83
C SER A 265 5.14 -6.44 10.47
N VAL A 266 4.47 -6.06 9.38
CA VAL A 266 4.95 -6.35 8.01
C VAL A 266 6.21 -5.55 7.68
N LEU A 267 6.28 -4.27 8.05
CA LEU A 267 7.48 -3.44 7.87
C LEU A 267 8.70 -4.04 8.59
N LEU A 268 8.50 -4.53 9.83
CA LEU A 268 9.57 -5.16 10.62
C LEU A 268 10.01 -6.50 10.03
N MET A 269 9.08 -7.35 9.58
CA MET A 269 9.40 -8.59 8.87
C MET A 269 10.18 -8.29 7.59
N ALA A 270 9.71 -7.36 6.76
CA ALA A 270 10.39 -6.96 5.53
C ALA A 270 11.82 -6.46 5.80
N LYS A 271 12.02 -5.69 6.88
CA LYS A 271 13.35 -5.25 7.32
C LYS A 271 14.24 -6.43 7.69
N LYS A 272 13.74 -7.39 8.45
CA LYS A 272 14.49 -8.60 8.84
C LYS A 272 14.93 -9.41 7.63
N PHE A 273 14.04 -9.58 6.65
CA PHE A 273 14.33 -10.32 5.41
C PHE A 273 15.13 -9.50 4.37
N GLY A 274 15.36 -8.22 4.61
CA GLY A 274 16.09 -7.35 3.69
C GLY A 274 15.31 -6.99 2.41
N ILE A 275 13.98 -7.14 2.42
CA ILE A 275 13.12 -6.86 1.27
C ILE A 275 12.61 -5.41 1.35
N PRO A 276 12.79 -4.59 0.29
CA PRO A 276 12.24 -3.24 0.25
C PRO A 276 10.71 -3.27 0.18
N VAL A 277 10.08 -2.33 0.91
CA VAL A 277 8.64 -2.12 0.85
C VAL A 277 8.34 -0.98 -0.11
N CYS A 278 7.50 -1.26 -1.11
CA CYS A 278 7.06 -0.34 -2.16
C CYS A 278 5.52 -0.33 -2.20
N PRO A 279 4.85 0.40 -1.30
CA PRO A 279 3.42 0.26 -1.06
C PRO A 279 2.54 0.56 -2.28
N HIS A 280 1.41 -0.15 -2.35
CA HIS A 280 0.26 0.18 -3.16
C HIS A 280 -0.45 1.43 -2.64
N ALA A 281 -0.93 2.27 -3.55
CA ALA A 281 -1.71 3.46 -3.23
C ALA A 281 -2.80 3.79 -4.27
N GLY A 282 -3.25 2.80 -5.02
CA GLY A 282 -4.17 2.95 -6.17
C GLY A 282 -5.64 3.21 -5.83
N GLY A 283 -5.99 3.59 -4.61
CA GLY A 283 -7.36 3.82 -4.17
C GLY A 283 -7.61 5.22 -3.63
N VAL A 284 -8.89 5.59 -3.51
CA VAL A 284 -9.31 6.88 -2.95
C VAL A 284 -8.83 7.01 -1.50
N GLY A 285 -8.00 8.02 -1.22
CA GLY A 285 -7.41 8.25 0.10
C GLY A 285 -6.25 7.34 0.48
N LEU A 286 -5.85 6.38 -0.37
CA LEU A 286 -4.71 5.50 -0.08
C LEU A 286 -3.38 6.24 -0.10
N CYS A 287 -3.18 7.18 -1.02
CA CYS A 287 -2.00 8.05 -1.00
C CYS A 287 -1.91 8.85 0.30
N GLU A 288 -3.05 9.35 0.78
CA GLU A 288 -3.16 10.12 2.03
C GLU A 288 -2.81 9.29 3.26
N LEU A 289 -3.18 8.01 3.27
CA LEU A 289 -2.87 7.07 4.36
C LEU A 289 -1.40 6.63 4.30
N VAL A 290 -0.99 6.07 3.17
CA VAL A 290 0.29 5.37 3.05
C VAL A 290 1.50 6.28 3.23
N GLN A 291 1.38 7.58 2.89
CA GLN A 291 2.47 8.55 3.08
C GLN A 291 3.00 8.58 4.52
N HIS A 292 2.15 8.35 5.52
CA HIS A 292 2.57 8.30 6.92
C HIS A 292 3.41 7.05 7.20
N LEU A 293 3.04 5.91 6.63
CA LEU A 293 3.74 4.64 6.87
C LEU A 293 5.11 4.58 6.19
N ILE A 294 5.22 5.07 4.95
CA ILE A 294 6.51 5.10 4.23
C ILE A 294 7.53 6.02 4.89
N ILE A 295 7.08 7.17 5.38
CA ILE A 295 7.94 8.13 6.07
C ILE A 295 8.41 7.53 7.40
N PHE A 296 7.51 6.93 8.17
CA PHE A 296 7.85 6.21 9.40
C PHE A 296 8.82 5.05 9.13
N ASP A 297 8.54 4.22 8.10
CA ASP A 297 9.41 3.08 7.73
C ASP A 297 10.84 3.57 7.47
N TYR A 298 11.00 4.59 6.65
CA TYR A 298 12.32 5.13 6.36
C TYR A 298 13.03 5.66 7.60
N ILE A 299 12.35 6.46 8.41
CA ILE A 299 12.95 7.12 9.55
C ILE A 299 13.31 6.13 10.66
N SER A 300 12.45 5.16 10.94
CA SER A 300 12.52 4.36 12.17
C SER A 300 12.77 2.86 11.96
N VAL A 301 12.53 2.31 10.76
CA VAL A 301 12.64 0.86 10.51
C VAL A 301 13.70 0.54 9.48
N SER A 302 13.47 0.92 8.22
CA SER A 302 14.35 0.53 7.11
C SER A 302 15.67 1.26 7.09
N ALA A 303 15.68 2.52 7.43
CA ALA A 303 16.83 3.44 7.39
C ALA A 303 17.52 3.48 6.01
N SER A 304 16.81 3.17 4.94
CA SER A 304 17.33 3.11 3.57
C SER A 304 16.26 3.48 2.56
N LEU A 305 16.62 4.23 1.52
CA LEU A 305 15.79 4.51 0.35
C LEU A 305 16.17 3.65 -0.86
N GLN A 306 17.12 2.73 -0.70
CA GLN A 306 17.55 1.87 -1.80
C GLN A 306 16.40 0.96 -2.25
N ASN A 307 16.04 1.03 -3.54
CA ASN A 307 14.97 0.29 -4.16
C ASN A 307 13.58 0.49 -3.48
N ARG A 308 13.40 1.63 -2.82
CA ARG A 308 12.15 1.99 -2.12
C ARG A 308 11.47 3.13 -2.85
N MET A 309 10.20 2.96 -3.12
CA MET A 309 9.34 3.95 -3.75
C MET A 309 7.88 3.63 -3.41
N CYS A 310 7.03 4.63 -3.41
CA CYS A 310 5.60 4.45 -3.17
C CYS A 310 4.79 4.78 -4.41
N GLU A 311 3.74 4.03 -4.66
CA GLU A 311 2.80 4.31 -5.73
C GLU A 311 2.15 5.67 -5.54
N TYR A 312 1.94 6.38 -6.65
CA TYR A 312 1.12 7.58 -6.70
C TYR A 312 0.14 7.50 -7.86
N VAL A 313 -1.13 7.76 -7.55
CA VAL A 313 -2.23 7.86 -8.51
C VAL A 313 -2.79 9.27 -8.42
N ASP A 314 -2.79 10.00 -9.52
CA ASP A 314 -3.22 11.38 -9.58
C ASP A 314 -4.73 11.50 -9.81
N HIS A 315 -5.53 11.19 -8.78
CA HIS A 315 -6.98 11.39 -8.82
C HIS A 315 -7.61 11.49 -7.44
N LEU A 316 -8.72 12.22 -7.36
CA LEU A 316 -9.66 12.31 -6.22
C LEU A 316 -9.06 12.91 -4.93
N HIS A 317 -7.87 13.48 -4.97
CA HIS A 317 -7.24 14.14 -3.82
C HIS A 317 -7.99 15.39 -3.38
N GLU A 318 -8.71 16.04 -4.29
CA GLU A 318 -9.50 17.24 -4.05
C GLU A 318 -10.65 17.02 -3.04
N HIS A 319 -11.00 15.78 -2.73
CA HIS A 319 -12.05 15.43 -1.76
C HIS A 319 -11.58 15.44 -0.31
N PHE A 320 -10.26 15.47 -0.08
CA PHE A 320 -9.67 15.46 1.26
C PHE A 320 -9.33 16.86 1.75
N LYS A 321 -9.41 17.07 3.08
CA LYS A 321 -9.02 18.33 3.70
C LYS A 321 -7.53 18.59 3.63
N TYR A 322 -6.74 17.53 3.80
CA TYR A 322 -5.29 17.52 3.81
C TYR A 322 -4.76 16.56 2.74
N PRO A 323 -4.93 16.92 1.44
CA PRO A 323 -4.53 16.04 0.34
C PRO A 323 -3.01 15.83 0.33
N VAL A 324 -2.62 14.67 -0.19
CA VAL A 324 -1.20 14.36 -0.44
C VAL A 324 -0.56 15.44 -1.32
N LYS A 325 0.71 15.71 -1.08
CA LYS A 325 1.49 16.68 -1.85
C LYS A 325 2.68 15.98 -2.49
N ILE A 326 2.74 16.03 -3.81
CA ILE A 326 3.87 15.51 -4.58
C ILE A 326 4.69 16.68 -5.11
N LYS A 327 6.01 16.57 -5.00
CA LYS A 327 6.95 17.51 -5.61
C LYS A 327 8.17 16.74 -6.10
N HIS A 328 8.55 16.95 -7.38
CA HIS A 328 9.67 16.26 -8.01
C HIS A 328 9.61 14.74 -7.80
N ALA A 329 8.45 14.14 -8.13
CA ALA A 329 8.17 12.73 -7.96
C ALA A 329 8.47 12.17 -6.54
N SER A 330 8.21 12.97 -5.51
CA SER A 330 8.38 12.60 -4.10
C SER A 330 7.19 13.05 -3.26
N TYR A 331 6.76 12.19 -2.34
CA TYR A 331 5.78 12.50 -1.31
C TYR A 331 6.36 13.47 -0.29
N LEU A 332 5.76 14.63 -0.14
CA LEU A 332 6.14 15.56 0.94
C LEU A 332 5.46 15.15 2.25
N PRO A 333 6.19 15.09 3.37
CA PRO A 333 5.60 14.75 4.66
C PRO A 333 4.43 15.66 5.02
N PRO A 334 3.25 15.11 5.37
CA PRO A 334 2.13 15.90 5.84
C PRO A 334 2.49 16.58 7.16
N LYS A 335 1.98 17.81 7.36
CA LYS A 335 2.23 18.62 8.54
C LYS A 335 1.02 18.70 9.47
N ASP A 336 -0.16 18.45 8.93
CA ASP A 336 -1.42 18.55 9.66
C ASP A 336 -1.60 17.34 10.57
N ALA A 337 -2.18 17.57 11.76
CA ALA A 337 -2.40 16.52 12.73
C ALA A 337 -3.43 15.49 12.24
N GLY A 338 -3.20 14.21 12.53
CA GLY A 338 -4.08 13.12 12.14
C GLY A 338 -3.47 12.20 11.08
N TYR A 339 -4.33 11.38 10.46
CA TYR A 339 -3.96 10.37 9.46
C TYR A 339 -4.33 10.80 8.02
N SER A 340 -4.59 12.08 7.81
CA SER A 340 -4.92 12.71 6.52
C SER A 340 -6.18 12.19 5.81
N THR A 341 -7.04 11.43 6.49
CA THR A 341 -8.21 10.75 5.92
C THR A 341 -9.49 11.58 5.97
N GLU A 342 -9.44 12.78 6.52
CA GLU A 342 -10.64 13.60 6.70
C GLU A 342 -11.12 14.18 5.37
N MET A 343 -12.30 13.74 4.91
CA MET A 343 -12.93 14.24 3.71
C MET A 343 -13.59 15.61 3.94
N LYS A 344 -13.68 16.42 2.89
CA LYS A 344 -14.45 17.66 2.89
C LYS A 344 -15.94 17.36 3.02
N GLU A 345 -16.62 18.07 3.90
CA GLU A 345 -18.06 17.90 4.14
C GLU A 345 -18.90 18.10 2.85
N SER A 346 -18.47 19.03 1.98
CA SER A 346 -19.09 19.22 0.67
C SER A 346 -18.98 18.00 -0.23
N SER A 347 -17.86 17.28 -0.18
CA SER A 347 -17.67 16.05 -0.94
C SER A 347 -18.53 14.91 -0.39
N ILE A 348 -18.59 14.77 0.93
CA ILE A 348 -19.46 13.78 1.58
C ILE A 348 -20.92 14.00 1.15
N LYS A 349 -21.46 15.21 1.32
CA LYS A 349 -22.83 15.56 0.93
C LYS A 349 -23.13 15.30 -0.55
N LYS A 350 -22.16 15.55 -1.42
CA LYS A 350 -22.31 15.38 -2.86
C LYS A 350 -22.32 13.92 -3.29
N TYR A 351 -21.45 13.08 -2.69
CA TYR A 351 -21.19 11.70 -3.13
C TYR A 351 -21.71 10.62 -2.17
N GLN A 352 -22.30 10.97 -1.03
CA GLN A 352 -22.86 9.97 -0.10
C GLN A 352 -23.94 9.14 -0.77
N TYR A 353 -23.81 7.82 -0.71
CA TYR A 353 -24.80 6.90 -1.26
C TYR A 353 -25.91 6.60 -0.23
N PRO A 354 -27.18 6.49 -0.63
CA PRO A 354 -27.74 6.80 -1.95
C PRO A 354 -28.21 8.26 -2.08
N ASP A 355 -28.11 9.07 -1.02
CA ASP A 355 -28.80 10.36 -0.86
C ASP A 355 -28.02 11.58 -1.38
N GLY A 356 -26.76 11.43 -1.74
CA GLY A 356 -25.95 12.49 -2.30
C GLY A 356 -26.45 12.96 -3.68
N GLU A 357 -26.17 14.21 -4.01
CA GLU A 357 -26.67 14.83 -5.25
C GLU A 357 -26.33 14.00 -6.52
N VAL A 358 -25.14 13.44 -6.58
CA VAL A 358 -24.69 12.65 -7.74
C VAL A 358 -25.48 11.35 -7.83
N TRP A 359 -25.65 10.65 -6.71
CA TRP A 359 -26.36 9.37 -6.71
C TRP A 359 -27.83 9.51 -6.98
N LYS A 360 -28.49 10.52 -6.44
CA LYS A 360 -29.90 10.83 -6.77
C LYS A 360 -30.10 10.99 -8.27
N LYS A 361 -29.21 11.75 -8.94
CA LYS A 361 -29.29 11.93 -10.40
C LYS A 361 -29.06 10.62 -11.16
N LEU A 362 -28.06 9.83 -10.76
CA LEU A 362 -27.75 8.57 -11.43
C LEU A 362 -28.85 7.52 -11.26
N LEU A 363 -29.38 7.37 -10.04
CA LEU A 363 -30.45 6.40 -9.77
C LEU A 363 -31.75 6.78 -10.50
N THR A 364 -32.15 8.06 -10.50
CA THR A 364 -33.32 8.54 -11.25
C THR A 364 -33.15 8.34 -12.77
N ALA A 365 -31.92 8.47 -13.29
CA ALA A 365 -31.66 8.24 -14.71
C ALA A 365 -31.68 6.76 -15.12
N GLN A 366 -31.54 5.82 -14.18
CA GLN A 366 -31.66 4.38 -14.43
C GLN A 366 -33.10 3.86 -14.34
N GLU A 367 -34.01 4.62 -13.73
CA GLU A 367 -35.42 4.28 -13.60
C GLU A 367 -36.27 4.76 -14.81
N ASN A 368 -35.70 5.59 -15.67
CA ASN A 368 -36.30 6.09 -16.94
C ASN A 368 -35.62 5.44 -18.15
#